data_01564b64bbb9b8fa748fb7bd8da98161
#
_entry.id   01564b64bbb9b8fa748fb7bd8da98161
#
_cell.length_a   1.000
_cell.length_b   1.000
_cell.length_c   1.000
_cell.angle_alpha   90.00
_cell.angle_beta   90.00
_cell.angle_gamma   90.00
#
_symmetry.space_group_name_H-M   'P 1'
#
loop_
_entity.id
_entity.type
_entity.pdbx_description
1 polymer ?
#
loop_
_entity_poly.entity_id
_entity_poly.type
_entity_poly.pdbx_seq_one_letter_code
_entity_poly.pdbx_strand_id
1 'polypeptide(L)'
;MYTNILSVLRCPHCGGEFELTAAGKEGEEILEGKIACGKGHVFYIRQGILDFQSQEQENLNSWSEYIGEEGYDDLGQKIEARKTEKQKKIDRDFLDAIVGEAAKLKSGFLLDVASGRGILLGELVKTVSADVNLISTDLSFRVLTFDRAALKRTAPQVKVNYIACDATNLPVRDGSVDMVCTYAGFTNMMDLMEKGIREAARVLKDGAPLINSPVYMKKNAEGARKAARYFAENQMEGAEKIFLREELLTVHRKYFSSVREEIIYEGIAEGVECDLIPCAGEWFANALLVSS
;
A
#
# COMPACT_ATOMS: atom_id res chain seq x y z
N MET A 1 17.09 5.92 -1.25
CA MET A 1 16.43 6.91 -0.37
C MET A 1 16.95 8.32 -0.68
N TYR A 2 16.08 9.34 -0.65
CA TYR A 2 16.45 10.77 -0.83
C TYR A 2 16.25 11.53 0.47
N THR A 3 17.03 12.60 0.71
CA THR A 3 17.04 13.33 1.98
C THR A 3 15.76 14.12 2.28
N ASN A 4 15.00 14.49 1.26
CA ASN A 4 13.74 15.24 1.40
C ASN A 4 12.72 14.56 2.33
N ILE A 5 12.74 13.22 2.40
CA ILE A 5 11.82 12.45 3.25
C ILE A 5 12.03 12.68 4.75
N LEU A 6 13.24 13.07 5.19
CA LEU A 6 13.54 13.27 6.60
C LEU A 6 12.62 14.27 7.29
N SER A 7 12.12 15.25 6.54
CA SER A 7 11.17 16.26 7.03
C SER A 7 9.84 15.68 7.50
N VAL A 8 9.44 14.53 6.95
CA VAL A 8 8.16 13.86 7.26
C VAL A 8 8.33 12.59 8.09
N LEU A 9 9.56 12.17 8.37
CA LEU A 9 9.81 10.97 9.18
C LEU A 9 9.77 11.25 10.68
N ARG A 10 9.31 10.26 11.45
CA ARG A 10 9.44 10.18 12.91
C ARG A 10 9.86 8.78 13.35
N CYS A 11 10.49 8.68 14.50
CA CYS A 11 10.81 7.39 15.09
C CYS A 11 9.53 6.66 15.54
N PRO A 12 9.25 5.43 15.06
CA PRO A 12 8.03 4.70 15.41
C PRO A 12 8.01 4.29 16.89
N HIS A 13 9.15 4.27 17.58
CA HIS A 13 9.25 3.91 19.00
C HIS A 13 9.08 5.09 19.95
N CYS A 14 9.47 6.30 19.55
CA CYS A 14 9.49 7.43 20.48
C CYS A 14 9.02 8.77 19.90
N GLY A 15 8.62 8.80 18.63
CA GLY A 15 8.16 10.01 17.92
C GLY A 15 9.26 11.02 17.60
N GLY A 16 10.52 10.77 17.99
CA GLY A 16 11.64 11.71 17.81
C GLY A 16 12.08 11.86 16.35
N GLU A 17 12.78 12.95 16.08
CA GLU A 17 13.39 13.24 14.78
C GLU A 17 14.62 12.36 14.54
N PHE A 18 15.03 12.28 13.27
CA PHE A 18 16.17 11.48 12.85
C PHE A 18 17.33 12.35 12.38
N GLU A 19 18.53 11.93 12.76
CA GLU A 19 19.78 12.33 12.14
C GLU A 19 20.23 11.25 11.16
N LEU A 20 20.71 11.67 9.97
CA LEU A 20 21.13 10.80 8.90
C LEU A 20 22.66 10.70 8.86
N THR A 21 23.17 9.47 8.79
CA THR A 21 24.56 9.16 8.44
C THR A 21 24.56 8.34 7.15
N ALA A 22 24.92 8.96 6.04
CA ALA A 22 25.08 8.28 4.76
C ALA A 22 26.45 7.60 4.67
N ALA A 23 26.49 6.34 4.19
CA ALA A 23 27.72 5.58 3.97
C ALA A 23 27.99 5.35 2.47
N GLY A 24 26.96 5.25 1.64
CA GLY A 24 27.06 5.08 0.19
C GLY A 24 26.00 5.88 -0.54
N LYS A 25 26.37 6.53 -1.66
CA LYS A 25 25.49 7.36 -2.49
C LYS A 25 25.70 7.10 -3.97
N GLU A 26 24.62 7.28 -4.74
CA GLU A 26 24.66 7.39 -6.19
C GLU A 26 23.90 8.67 -6.59
N GLY A 27 24.65 9.71 -6.98
CA GLY A 27 24.11 11.05 -7.15
C GLY A 27 23.49 11.58 -5.86
N GLU A 28 22.20 11.90 -5.91
CA GLU A 28 21.43 12.36 -4.74
C GLU A 28 20.85 11.20 -3.90
N GLU A 29 20.83 9.99 -4.45
CA GLU A 29 20.27 8.83 -3.79
C GLU A 29 21.24 8.23 -2.77
N ILE A 30 20.77 8.03 -1.55
CA ILE A 30 21.49 7.32 -0.50
C ILE A 30 21.16 5.83 -0.65
N LEU A 31 22.17 5.03 -0.97
CA LEU A 31 22.04 3.58 -1.12
C LEU A 31 22.32 2.86 0.20
N GLU A 32 23.31 3.34 0.95
CA GLU A 32 23.70 2.74 2.21
C GLU A 32 23.86 3.83 3.29
N GLY A 33 23.41 3.52 4.51
CA GLY A 33 23.50 4.45 5.63
C GLY A 33 22.65 4.02 6.81
N LYS A 34 22.45 4.96 7.72
CA LYS A 34 21.55 4.81 8.87
C LYS A 34 20.90 6.13 9.24
N ILE A 35 19.76 6.02 9.88
CA ILE A 35 19.14 7.12 10.61
C ILE A 35 19.08 6.76 12.10
N ALA A 36 19.26 7.74 12.97
CA ALA A 36 19.20 7.55 14.42
C ALA A 36 18.38 8.67 15.05
N CYS A 37 17.53 8.35 16.04
CA CYS A 37 16.82 9.35 16.81
C CYS A 37 17.60 9.72 18.10
N GLY A 38 17.26 10.85 18.71
CA GLY A 38 17.91 11.34 19.93
C GLY A 38 17.80 10.41 21.16
N LYS A 39 16.92 9.37 21.09
CA LYS A 39 16.81 8.31 22.12
C LYS A 39 17.60 7.03 21.76
N GLY A 40 18.39 7.06 20.69
CA GLY A 40 19.30 5.97 20.33
C GLY A 40 18.68 4.83 19.49
N HIS A 41 17.41 4.94 19.04
CA HIS A 41 16.88 3.98 18.07
C HIS A 41 17.53 4.22 16.71
N VAL A 42 18.06 3.15 16.10
CA VAL A 42 18.80 3.19 14.84
C VAL A 42 18.09 2.31 13.81
N PHE A 43 17.97 2.83 12.59
CA PHE A 43 17.41 2.12 11.45
C PHE A 43 18.35 2.26 10.25
N TYR A 44 18.35 1.28 9.37
CA TYR A 44 19.36 1.19 8.32
C TYR A 44 18.75 1.50 6.95
N ILE A 45 19.58 2.11 6.10
CA ILE A 45 19.31 2.25 4.68
C ILE A 45 20.18 1.20 3.99
N ARG A 46 19.52 0.31 3.24
CA ARG A 46 20.15 -0.76 2.49
C ARG A 46 19.59 -0.75 1.06
N GLN A 47 20.45 -0.78 0.06
CA GLN A 47 20.02 -0.75 -1.35
C GLN A 47 19.04 0.39 -1.68
N GLY A 48 19.18 1.55 -1.02
CA GLY A 48 18.29 2.70 -1.22
C GLY A 48 16.93 2.62 -0.52
N ILE A 49 16.67 1.59 0.26
CA ILE A 49 15.44 1.36 1.02
C ILE A 49 15.71 1.62 2.50
N LEU A 50 14.87 2.45 3.13
CA LEU A 50 14.91 2.67 4.57
C LEU A 50 14.13 1.57 5.28
N ASP A 51 14.79 0.82 6.15
CA ASP A 51 14.27 -0.36 6.80
C ASP A 51 14.01 -0.12 8.29
N PHE A 52 12.73 -0.12 8.66
CA PHE A 52 12.26 -0.02 10.05
C PHE A 52 11.99 -1.38 10.69
N GLN A 53 12.18 -2.47 9.96
CA GLN A 53 12.01 -3.82 10.48
C GLN A 53 13.24 -4.25 11.28
N SER A 54 13.06 -5.12 12.26
CA SER A 54 14.19 -5.74 12.93
C SER A 54 14.85 -6.76 11.98
N GLN A 55 16.17 -6.77 11.91
CA GLN A 55 16.92 -7.73 11.08
C GLN A 55 16.67 -9.20 11.45
N GLU A 56 16.13 -9.45 12.64
CA GLU A 56 15.86 -10.79 13.17
C GLU A 56 14.52 -11.37 12.72
N GLN A 57 13.62 -10.53 12.22
CA GLN A 57 12.33 -10.95 11.67
C GLN A 57 12.20 -10.42 10.25
N GLU A 58 12.49 -11.26 9.28
CA GLU A 58 12.04 -11.00 7.91
C GLU A 58 10.52 -11.11 7.91
N ASN A 59 9.84 -9.98 8.08
CA ASN A 59 8.39 -9.94 7.98
C ASN A 59 7.99 -10.19 6.52
N LEU A 60 7.63 -11.43 6.28
CA LEU A 60 7.19 -11.89 4.99
C LEU A 60 5.71 -11.51 4.84
N ASN A 61 5.40 -10.70 3.85
CA ASN A 61 4.03 -10.68 3.33
C ASN A 61 3.84 -11.86 2.36
N SER A 62 2.60 -12.14 1.98
CA SER A 62 2.29 -13.26 1.05
C SER A 62 3.05 -13.17 -0.28
N TRP A 63 3.42 -11.96 -0.73
CA TRP A 63 4.21 -11.76 -1.95
C TRP A 63 5.67 -12.18 -1.81
N SER A 64 6.23 -12.13 -0.60
CA SER A 64 7.62 -12.54 -0.34
C SER A 64 7.85 -14.02 -0.65
N GLU A 65 6.82 -14.86 -0.43
CA GLU A 65 6.87 -16.30 -0.70
C GLU A 65 6.92 -16.61 -2.20
N TYR A 66 6.37 -15.72 -3.02
CA TYR A 66 6.35 -15.87 -4.47
C TYR A 66 7.56 -15.27 -5.18
N ILE A 67 8.44 -14.60 -4.45
CA ILE A 67 9.70 -14.10 -4.99
C ILE A 67 10.72 -15.25 -4.96
N GLY A 68 10.65 -16.12 -5.95
CA GLY A 68 11.62 -17.20 -6.17
C GLY A 68 12.91 -16.70 -6.83
N GLU A 69 13.78 -17.63 -7.21
CA GLU A 69 15.01 -17.35 -7.95
C GLU A 69 14.75 -16.73 -9.33
N GLU A 70 13.57 -16.94 -9.90
CA GLU A 70 13.14 -16.46 -11.22
C GLU A 70 12.59 -15.02 -11.22
N GLY A 71 12.29 -14.47 -10.03
CA GLY A 71 11.87 -13.08 -9.86
C GLY A 71 10.37 -12.82 -10.00
N TYR A 72 9.99 -11.54 -9.77
CA TYR A 72 8.60 -11.06 -9.80
C TYR A 72 7.97 -11.03 -11.19
N ASP A 73 8.78 -10.80 -12.22
CA ASP A 73 8.28 -10.57 -13.59
C ASP A 73 7.53 -11.81 -14.09
N ASP A 74 8.02 -13.02 -13.77
CA ASP A 74 7.35 -14.27 -14.13
C ASP A 74 6.03 -14.47 -13.40
N LEU A 75 5.96 -14.10 -12.11
CA LEU A 75 4.72 -14.19 -11.34
C LEU A 75 3.65 -13.25 -11.87
N GLY A 76 4.02 -12.00 -12.16
CA GLY A 76 3.12 -11.01 -12.74
C GLY A 76 2.52 -11.51 -14.06
N GLN A 77 3.34 -12.05 -14.94
CA GLN A 77 2.90 -12.60 -16.21
C GLN A 77 1.99 -13.83 -16.02
N LYS A 78 2.31 -14.73 -15.11
CA LYS A 78 1.48 -15.92 -14.77
C LYS A 78 0.12 -15.52 -14.22
N ILE A 79 0.04 -14.49 -13.34
CA ILE A 79 -1.21 -13.97 -12.81
C ILE A 79 -2.03 -13.33 -13.94
N GLU A 80 -1.42 -12.46 -14.75
CA GLU A 80 -2.13 -11.81 -15.86
C GLU A 80 -2.62 -12.79 -16.93
N ALA A 81 -1.85 -13.84 -17.22
CA ALA A 81 -2.24 -14.89 -18.15
C ALA A 81 -3.48 -15.69 -17.71
N ARG A 82 -3.76 -15.75 -16.41
CA ARG A 82 -4.93 -16.44 -15.83
C ARG A 82 -6.20 -15.62 -15.82
N LYS A 83 -6.09 -14.29 -15.98
CA LYS A 83 -7.23 -13.38 -15.99
C LYS A 83 -7.93 -13.37 -17.34
N THR A 84 -9.26 -13.30 -17.32
CA THR A 84 -10.06 -13.02 -18.51
C THR A 84 -9.84 -11.56 -18.98
N GLU A 85 -10.12 -11.26 -20.22
CA GLU A 85 -10.05 -9.88 -20.74
C GLU A 85 -11.00 -8.94 -19.97
N LYS A 86 -12.13 -9.46 -19.51
CA LYS A 86 -13.07 -8.74 -18.65
C LYS A 86 -12.40 -8.38 -17.32
N GLN A 87 -11.74 -9.33 -16.65
CA GLN A 87 -11.06 -9.08 -15.38
C GLN A 87 -9.93 -8.08 -15.55
N LYS A 88 -9.11 -8.21 -16.59
CA LYS A 88 -8.05 -7.26 -16.92
C LYS A 88 -8.58 -5.84 -17.10
N LYS A 89 -9.75 -5.71 -17.75
CA LYS A 89 -10.41 -4.41 -17.93
C LYS A 89 -10.88 -3.84 -16.58
N ILE A 90 -11.50 -4.66 -15.73
CA ILE A 90 -11.96 -4.25 -14.40
C ILE A 90 -10.78 -3.74 -13.56
N ASP A 91 -9.68 -4.49 -13.53
CA ASP A 91 -8.48 -4.14 -12.78
C ASP A 91 -7.88 -2.82 -13.28
N ARG A 92 -7.88 -2.60 -14.59
CA ARG A 92 -7.39 -1.35 -15.19
C ARG A 92 -8.28 -0.17 -14.85
N ASP A 93 -9.60 -0.29 -15.06
CA ASP A 93 -10.56 0.77 -14.74
C ASP A 93 -10.46 1.17 -13.25
N PHE A 94 -10.23 0.18 -12.38
CA PHE A 94 -10.07 0.38 -10.94
C PHE A 94 -8.75 1.12 -10.61
N LEU A 95 -7.65 0.70 -11.23
CA LEU A 95 -6.36 1.35 -11.07
C LEU A 95 -6.37 2.78 -11.62
N ASP A 96 -6.98 2.98 -12.80
CA ASP A 96 -7.11 4.29 -13.45
C ASP A 96 -7.91 5.28 -12.59
N ALA A 97 -8.94 4.80 -11.87
CA ALA A 97 -9.71 5.63 -10.94
C ALA A 97 -8.85 6.13 -9.76
N ILE A 98 -8.00 5.26 -9.17
CA ILE A 98 -7.07 5.65 -8.10
C ILE A 98 -6.06 6.67 -8.61
N VAL A 99 -5.45 6.40 -9.75
CA VAL A 99 -4.44 7.25 -10.38
C VAL A 99 -5.03 8.61 -10.79
N GLY A 100 -6.28 8.62 -11.28
CA GLY A 100 -7.01 9.85 -11.61
C GLY A 100 -7.23 10.77 -10.41
N GLU A 101 -7.52 10.20 -9.23
CA GLU A 101 -7.59 10.98 -7.98
C GLU A 101 -6.19 11.44 -7.56
N ALA A 102 -5.19 10.56 -7.60
CA ALA A 102 -3.82 10.87 -7.22
C ALA A 102 -3.20 12.00 -8.09
N ALA A 103 -3.52 12.05 -9.37
CA ALA A 103 -3.07 13.08 -10.30
C ALA A 103 -3.57 14.50 -9.98
N LYS A 104 -4.56 14.64 -9.09
CA LYS A 104 -5.03 15.94 -8.60
C LYS A 104 -4.00 16.61 -7.69
N LEU A 105 -3.14 15.84 -7.02
CA LEU A 105 -2.03 16.37 -6.23
C LEU A 105 -0.99 17.00 -7.16
N LYS A 106 -0.64 18.26 -6.93
CA LYS A 106 0.30 19.00 -7.77
C LYS A 106 1.71 19.07 -7.18
N SER A 107 1.82 19.00 -5.86
CA SER A 107 3.09 19.00 -5.13
C SER A 107 2.90 18.45 -3.71
N GLY A 108 3.99 18.18 -3.01
CA GLY A 108 3.96 17.65 -1.65
C GLY A 108 4.30 16.16 -1.60
N PHE A 109 3.86 15.47 -0.55
CA PHE A 109 4.15 14.05 -0.32
C PHE A 109 2.93 13.19 -0.59
N LEU A 110 3.09 12.18 -1.46
CA LEU A 110 2.12 11.12 -1.70
C LEU A 110 2.68 9.80 -1.15
N LEU A 111 1.93 9.19 -0.25
CA LEU A 111 2.29 7.93 0.41
C LEU A 111 1.44 6.79 -0.16
N ASP A 112 2.10 5.82 -0.82
CA ASP A 112 1.51 4.54 -1.24
C ASP A 112 1.71 3.51 -0.12
N VAL A 113 0.61 3.08 0.51
CA VAL A 113 0.62 2.19 1.67
C VAL A 113 0.35 0.75 1.27
N ALA A 114 1.19 -0.17 1.77
CA ALA A 114 1.15 -1.59 1.44
C ALA A 114 1.21 -1.80 -0.08
N SER A 115 2.23 -1.22 -0.70
CA SER A 115 2.39 -1.12 -2.17
C SER A 115 2.50 -2.49 -2.86
N GLY A 116 2.85 -3.54 -2.11
CA GLY A 116 2.96 -4.90 -2.63
C GLY A 116 3.91 -4.97 -3.82
N ARG A 117 3.42 -5.43 -4.97
CA ARG A 117 4.20 -5.56 -6.20
C ARG A 117 4.39 -4.26 -6.99
N GLY A 118 4.13 -3.10 -6.39
CA GLY A 118 4.34 -1.80 -7.04
C GLY A 118 3.42 -1.49 -8.23
N ILE A 119 2.27 -2.16 -8.34
CA ILE A 119 1.34 -1.98 -9.47
C ILE A 119 0.85 -0.53 -9.51
N LEU A 120 0.38 0.00 -8.39
CA LEU A 120 -0.06 1.39 -8.28
C LEU A 120 1.11 2.35 -8.51
N LEU A 121 2.25 2.11 -7.86
CA LEU A 121 3.44 2.93 -8.01
C LEU A 121 3.87 3.07 -9.46
N GLY A 122 3.84 1.96 -10.23
CA GLY A 122 4.19 1.94 -11.65
C GLY A 122 3.33 2.87 -12.52
N GLU A 123 2.08 3.12 -12.13
CA GLU A 123 1.20 4.08 -12.83
C GLU A 123 1.33 5.50 -12.25
N LEU A 124 1.49 5.64 -10.93
CA LEU A 124 1.71 6.94 -10.30
C LEU A 124 2.92 7.68 -10.89
N VAL A 125 4.04 6.98 -11.10
CA VAL A 125 5.27 7.59 -11.64
C VAL A 125 5.12 8.14 -13.07
N LYS A 126 4.11 7.67 -13.81
CA LYS A 126 3.81 8.15 -15.18
C LYS A 126 2.85 9.35 -15.18
N THR A 127 2.08 9.53 -14.10
CA THR A 127 0.88 10.37 -14.12
C THR A 127 0.95 11.56 -13.18
N VAL A 128 1.55 11.39 -11.98
CA VAL A 128 1.62 12.47 -11.00
C VAL A 128 2.63 13.54 -11.41
N SER A 129 2.43 14.76 -10.91
CA SER A 129 3.35 15.88 -11.15
C SER A 129 4.78 15.53 -10.66
N ALA A 130 5.79 16.02 -11.37
CA ALA A 130 7.20 15.91 -10.97
C ALA A 130 7.53 16.56 -9.62
N ASP A 131 6.68 17.49 -9.15
CA ASP A 131 6.81 18.16 -7.84
C ASP A 131 6.20 17.35 -6.69
N VAL A 132 5.62 16.16 -6.98
CA VAL A 132 5.12 15.23 -5.97
C VAL A 132 6.25 14.29 -5.53
N ASN A 133 6.48 14.25 -4.22
CA ASN A 133 7.46 13.36 -3.61
C ASN A 133 6.79 12.01 -3.28
N LEU A 134 7.11 10.99 -4.06
CA LEU A 134 6.55 9.65 -3.89
C LEU A 134 7.25 8.90 -2.74
N ILE A 135 6.43 8.30 -1.89
CA ILE A 135 6.84 7.39 -0.82
C ILE A 135 6.10 6.07 -1.03
N SER A 136 6.83 4.99 -1.22
CA SER A 136 6.28 3.63 -1.33
C SER A 136 6.61 2.84 -0.08
N THR A 137 5.60 2.25 0.56
CA THR A 137 5.78 1.49 1.80
C THR A 137 5.22 0.08 1.67
N ASP A 138 5.94 -0.88 2.23
CA ASP A 138 5.48 -2.26 2.39
C ASP A 138 6.10 -2.87 3.64
N LEU A 139 5.49 -3.94 4.15
CA LEU A 139 6.03 -4.69 5.28
C LEU A 139 7.32 -5.41 4.89
N SER A 140 7.42 -5.91 3.66
CA SER A 140 8.55 -6.70 3.20
C SER A 140 9.63 -5.86 2.52
N PHE A 141 10.81 -5.80 3.13
CA PHE A 141 12.02 -5.24 2.50
C PHE A 141 12.34 -5.91 1.16
N ARG A 142 12.17 -7.24 1.09
CA ARG A 142 12.42 -8.01 -0.12
C ARG A 142 11.51 -7.60 -1.28
N VAL A 143 10.22 -7.41 -1.02
CA VAL A 143 9.25 -6.93 -2.00
C VAL A 143 9.68 -5.58 -2.56
N LEU A 144 9.99 -4.62 -1.68
CA LEU A 144 10.45 -3.28 -2.10
C LEU A 144 11.76 -3.31 -2.88
N THR A 145 12.65 -4.28 -2.62
CA THR A 145 13.89 -4.45 -3.40
C THR A 145 13.58 -4.76 -4.87
N PHE A 146 12.62 -5.65 -5.12
CA PHE A 146 12.18 -5.98 -6.48
C PHE A 146 11.48 -4.82 -7.17
N ASP A 147 10.54 -4.16 -6.48
CA ASP A 147 9.81 -3.02 -7.04
C ASP A 147 10.77 -1.89 -7.41
N ARG A 148 11.72 -1.57 -6.52
CA ARG A 148 12.74 -0.57 -6.80
C ARG A 148 13.60 -0.96 -8.00
N ALA A 149 14.03 -2.21 -8.09
CA ALA A 149 14.82 -2.68 -9.22
C ALA A 149 14.03 -2.62 -10.54
N ALA A 150 12.74 -2.99 -10.52
CA ALA A 150 11.86 -2.89 -11.68
C ALA A 150 11.67 -1.43 -12.12
N LEU A 151 11.39 -0.52 -11.19
CA LEU A 151 11.23 0.89 -11.51
C LEU A 151 12.53 1.52 -12.04
N LYS A 152 13.68 1.18 -11.48
CA LYS A 152 14.98 1.67 -11.98
C LYS A 152 15.28 1.25 -13.42
N ARG A 153 14.77 0.10 -13.87
CA ARG A 153 14.89 -0.34 -15.28
C ARG A 153 13.96 0.44 -16.21
N THR A 154 12.75 0.77 -15.76
CA THR A 154 11.71 1.36 -16.62
C THR A 154 11.63 2.89 -16.54
N ALA A 155 11.97 3.47 -15.40
CA ALA A 155 11.90 4.92 -15.14
C ALA A 155 13.05 5.38 -14.21
N PRO A 156 14.34 5.24 -14.63
CA PRO A 156 15.49 5.50 -13.77
C PRO A 156 15.60 6.95 -13.26
N GLN A 157 14.94 7.90 -13.94
CA GLN A 157 14.94 9.31 -13.58
C GLN A 157 13.98 9.66 -12.47
N VAL A 158 13.02 8.77 -12.14
CA VAL A 158 12.01 9.05 -11.13
C VAL A 158 12.56 8.79 -9.72
N LYS A 159 12.32 9.75 -8.83
CA LYS A 159 12.74 9.66 -7.43
C LYS A 159 11.58 9.11 -6.59
N VAL A 160 11.80 7.95 -5.98
CA VAL A 160 10.87 7.33 -5.02
C VAL A 160 11.61 7.00 -3.75
N ASN A 161 11.02 7.32 -2.61
CA ASN A 161 11.49 6.88 -1.31
C ASN A 161 10.80 5.56 -0.93
N TYR A 162 11.58 4.51 -0.74
CA TYR A 162 11.09 3.20 -0.33
C TYR A 162 11.32 3.00 1.16
N ILE A 163 10.28 2.57 1.88
CA ILE A 163 10.31 2.33 3.33
C ILE A 163 9.73 0.97 3.65
N ALA A 164 10.54 0.07 4.19
CA ALA A 164 10.05 -1.18 4.78
C ALA A 164 9.55 -0.90 6.21
N CYS A 165 8.22 -0.99 6.41
CA CYS A 165 7.60 -0.69 7.69
C CYS A 165 6.23 -1.35 7.86
N ASP A 166 5.78 -1.42 9.11
CA ASP A 166 4.42 -1.84 9.46
C ASP A 166 3.44 -0.66 9.24
N ALA A 167 2.45 -0.86 8.37
CA ALA A 167 1.41 0.12 8.09
C ALA A 167 0.49 0.42 9.29
N THR A 168 0.54 -0.38 10.34
CA THR A 168 -0.17 -0.10 11.60
C THR A 168 0.58 0.84 12.54
N ASN A 169 1.84 1.19 12.20
CA ASN A 169 2.69 2.12 12.94
C ASN A 169 3.68 2.81 11.98
N LEU A 170 3.14 3.63 11.09
CA LEU A 170 3.91 4.31 10.07
C LEU A 170 4.98 5.24 10.68
N PRO A 171 6.26 5.15 10.24
CA PRO A 171 7.34 6.02 10.70
C PRO A 171 7.26 7.42 10.07
N VAL A 172 6.06 7.95 9.96
CA VAL A 172 5.71 9.22 9.34
C VAL A 172 5.04 10.11 10.38
N ARG A 173 5.40 11.40 10.39
CA ARG A 173 4.87 12.40 11.32
C ARG A 173 3.37 12.61 11.12
N ASP A 174 2.71 12.97 12.21
CA ASP A 174 1.31 13.39 12.19
C ASP A 174 1.16 14.61 11.27
N GLY A 175 0.11 14.64 10.45
CA GLY A 175 -0.26 15.77 9.62
C GLY A 175 0.85 16.21 8.65
N SER A 176 1.62 15.30 8.09
CA SER A 176 2.81 15.66 7.29
C SER A 176 2.73 15.31 5.80
N VAL A 177 1.80 14.44 5.39
CA VAL A 177 1.65 14.05 3.99
C VAL A 177 0.38 14.65 3.37
N ASP A 178 0.45 14.91 2.08
CA ASP A 178 -0.60 15.61 1.34
C ASP A 178 -1.63 14.65 0.72
N MET A 179 -1.28 13.37 0.63
CA MET A 179 -2.16 12.31 0.13
C MET A 179 -1.67 10.94 0.56
N VAL A 180 -2.60 10.06 0.91
CA VAL A 180 -2.34 8.62 1.06
C VAL A 180 -3.17 7.89 0.03
N CYS A 181 -2.59 6.90 -0.64
CA CYS A 181 -3.31 6.01 -1.53
C CYS A 181 -2.89 4.56 -1.30
N THR A 182 -3.75 3.64 -1.74
CA THR A 182 -3.45 2.21 -1.69
C THR A 182 -4.27 1.46 -2.75
N TYR A 183 -3.67 0.46 -3.38
CA TYR A 183 -4.35 -0.47 -4.27
C TYR A 183 -4.53 -1.82 -3.57
N ALA A 184 -5.73 -2.06 -3.02
CA ALA A 184 -6.08 -3.22 -2.22
C ALA A 184 -5.21 -3.45 -0.96
N GLY A 185 -4.32 -2.52 -0.58
CA GLY A 185 -3.39 -2.71 0.52
C GLY A 185 -4.11 -2.90 1.85
N PHE A 186 -5.07 -2.06 2.19
CA PHE A 186 -5.83 -2.21 3.44
C PHE A 186 -6.69 -3.49 3.46
N THR A 187 -7.22 -3.91 2.32
CA THR A 187 -7.93 -5.20 2.22
C THR A 187 -6.99 -6.36 2.56
N ASN A 188 -5.75 -6.32 2.08
CA ASN A 188 -4.73 -7.33 2.36
C ASN A 188 -4.17 -7.28 3.79
N MET A 189 -4.42 -6.21 4.55
CA MET A 189 -4.11 -6.14 5.98
C MET A 189 -5.13 -6.88 6.87
N MET A 190 -6.23 -7.33 6.31
CA MET A 190 -7.24 -8.17 6.95
C MET A 190 -7.75 -7.58 8.27
N ASP A 191 -7.58 -8.26 9.40
CA ASP A 191 -8.00 -7.81 10.75
C ASP A 191 -7.25 -6.55 11.22
N LEU A 192 -6.12 -6.21 10.61
CA LEU A 192 -5.36 -5.00 10.91
C LEU A 192 -5.79 -3.77 10.09
N MET A 193 -6.74 -3.91 9.15
CA MET A 193 -7.20 -2.85 8.25
C MET A 193 -7.56 -1.55 8.96
N GLU A 194 -8.34 -1.61 10.03
CA GLU A 194 -8.75 -0.41 10.78
C GLU A 194 -7.54 0.33 11.38
N LYS A 195 -6.52 -0.42 11.85
CA LYS A 195 -5.28 0.19 12.35
C LYS A 195 -4.53 0.92 11.24
N GLY A 196 -4.47 0.35 10.04
CA GLY A 196 -3.86 0.98 8.87
C GLY A 196 -4.60 2.25 8.44
N ILE A 197 -5.93 2.23 8.39
CA ILE A 197 -6.76 3.40 8.07
C ILE A 197 -6.56 4.51 9.12
N ARG A 198 -6.50 4.17 10.41
CA ARG A 198 -6.20 5.12 11.49
C ARG A 198 -4.82 5.76 11.32
N GLU A 199 -3.81 4.98 10.97
CA GLU A 199 -2.46 5.50 10.72
C GLU A 199 -2.43 6.40 9.49
N ALA A 200 -3.13 6.04 8.40
CA ALA A 200 -3.30 6.91 7.25
C ALA A 200 -3.94 8.25 7.63
N ALA A 201 -5.01 8.24 8.42
CA ALA A 201 -5.63 9.46 8.91
C ALA A 201 -4.69 10.30 9.79
N ARG A 202 -3.87 9.67 10.63
CA ARG A 202 -2.90 10.37 11.49
C ARG A 202 -1.82 11.10 10.69
N VAL A 203 -1.30 10.49 9.62
CA VAL A 203 -0.19 11.07 8.85
C VAL A 203 -0.64 12.12 7.84
N LEU A 204 -1.90 12.10 7.43
CA LEU A 204 -2.48 13.07 6.52
C LEU A 204 -2.59 14.46 7.17
N LYS A 205 -2.30 15.49 6.40
CA LYS A 205 -2.64 16.87 6.74
C LYS A 205 -4.15 17.04 6.86
N ASP A 206 -4.59 18.04 7.60
CA ASP A 206 -6.02 18.34 7.74
C ASP A 206 -6.69 18.51 6.38
N GLY A 207 -7.75 17.77 6.12
CA GLY A 207 -8.49 17.78 4.87
C GLY A 207 -7.79 17.11 3.67
N ALA A 208 -6.58 16.56 3.86
CA ALA A 208 -5.88 15.80 2.81
C ALA A 208 -6.52 14.41 2.60
N PRO A 209 -6.56 13.90 1.36
CA PRO A 209 -7.33 12.70 1.06
C PRO A 209 -6.57 11.40 1.32
N LEU A 210 -7.30 10.42 1.87
CA LEU A 210 -7.02 8.99 1.73
C LEU A 210 -7.80 8.45 0.53
N ILE A 211 -7.11 7.82 -0.41
CA ILE A 211 -7.70 7.09 -1.53
C ILE A 211 -7.56 5.60 -1.25
N ASN A 212 -8.66 4.94 -0.92
CA ASN A 212 -8.73 3.51 -0.65
C ASN A 212 -9.55 2.79 -1.73
N SER A 213 -9.16 1.58 -2.04
CA SER A 213 -9.71 0.78 -3.14
C SER A 213 -10.26 -0.57 -2.63
N PRO A 214 -11.40 -0.58 -1.93
CA PRO A 214 -11.97 -1.81 -1.41
C PRO A 214 -12.72 -2.63 -2.47
N VAL A 215 -12.85 -3.92 -2.16
CA VAL A 215 -13.76 -4.83 -2.86
C VAL A 215 -14.90 -5.21 -1.91
N TYR A 216 -16.14 -5.10 -2.38
CA TYR A 216 -17.29 -5.43 -1.58
C TYR A 216 -17.92 -6.77 -1.96
N MET A 217 -18.46 -7.46 -0.96
CA MET A 217 -19.33 -8.63 -1.08
C MET A 217 -20.69 -8.35 -0.43
N LYS A 218 -21.73 -9.09 -0.80
CA LYS A 218 -23.02 -9.01 -0.10
C LYS A 218 -22.94 -9.76 1.23
N LYS A 219 -23.36 -9.11 2.33
CA LYS A 219 -23.26 -9.62 3.71
C LYS A 219 -23.79 -11.05 3.89
N ASN A 220 -24.89 -11.40 3.21
CA ASN A 220 -25.54 -12.70 3.35
C ASN A 220 -25.22 -13.67 2.19
N ALA A 221 -24.27 -13.33 1.32
CA ALA A 221 -23.87 -14.18 0.22
C ALA A 221 -22.99 -15.36 0.67
N GLU A 222 -22.91 -16.40 -0.15
CA GLU A 222 -22.03 -17.53 0.12
C GLU A 222 -20.56 -17.11 0.17
N GLY A 223 -20.14 -16.15 -0.68
CA GLY A 223 -18.80 -15.59 -0.66
C GLY A 223 -18.43 -14.99 0.70
N ALA A 224 -19.32 -14.21 1.32
CA ALA A 224 -19.08 -13.66 2.65
C ALA A 224 -18.98 -14.76 3.72
N ARG A 225 -19.79 -15.83 3.62
CA ARG A 225 -19.68 -16.98 4.54
C ARG A 225 -18.38 -17.77 4.35
N LYS A 226 -17.92 -17.92 3.10
CA LYS A 226 -16.61 -18.53 2.80
C LYS A 226 -15.47 -17.71 3.37
N ALA A 227 -15.54 -16.38 3.19
CA ALA A 227 -14.57 -15.44 3.76
C ALA A 227 -14.51 -15.56 5.30
N ALA A 228 -15.67 -15.53 5.96
CA ALA A 228 -15.74 -15.66 7.41
C ALA A 228 -15.13 -16.99 7.89
N ARG A 229 -15.43 -18.09 7.22
CA ARG A 229 -14.85 -19.41 7.54
C ARG A 229 -13.33 -19.41 7.35
N TYR A 230 -12.85 -18.94 6.20
CA TYR A 230 -11.42 -18.87 5.91
C TYR A 230 -10.67 -18.07 6.99
N PHE A 231 -11.18 -16.89 7.35
CA PHE A 231 -10.54 -16.06 8.37
C PHE A 231 -10.59 -16.68 9.78
N ALA A 232 -11.70 -17.32 10.14
CA ALA A 232 -11.80 -18.03 11.43
C ALA A 232 -10.80 -19.19 11.52
N GLU A 233 -10.66 -19.99 10.45
CA GLU A 233 -9.70 -21.09 10.37
C GLU A 233 -8.24 -20.62 10.46
N ASN A 234 -7.96 -19.39 10.03
CA ASN A 234 -6.63 -18.76 10.11
C ASN A 234 -6.47 -17.79 11.31
N GLN A 235 -7.30 -17.93 12.34
CA GLN A 235 -7.25 -17.12 13.58
C GLN A 235 -7.42 -15.61 13.37
N MET A 236 -8.10 -15.21 12.30
CA MET A 236 -8.43 -13.82 11.93
C MET A 236 -9.95 -13.59 12.00
N GLU A 237 -10.60 -14.05 13.05
CA GLU A 237 -12.06 -13.97 13.21
C GLU A 237 -12.56 -12.52 13.08
N GLY A 238 -13.58 -12.32 12.28
CA GLY A 238 -14.16 -11.01 12.01
C GLY A 238 -13.46 -10.22 10.89
N ALA A 239 -12.37 -10.72 10.31
CA ALA A 239 -11.67 -10.05 9.21
C ALA A 239 -12.51 -9.97 7.92
N GLU A 240 -13.55 -10.82 7.75
CA GLU A 240 -14.48 -10.74 6.62
C GLU A 240 -15.20 -9.40 6.50
N LYS A 241 -15.22 -8.61 7.57
CA LYS A 241 -15.80 -7.25 7.60
C LYS A 241 -15.15 -6.30 6.60
N ILE A 242 -13.88 -6.57 6.22
CA ILE A 242 -13.18 -5.78 5.20
C ILE A 242 -13.89 -5.78 3.85
N PHE A 243 -14.71 -6.81 3.57
CA PHE A 243 -15.51 -6.93 2.35
C PHE A 243 -16.94 -6.41 2.51
N LEU A 244 -17.32 -5.93 3.70
CA LEU A 244 -18.68 -5.46 3.96
C LEU A 244 -18.73 -3.93 3.87
N ARG A 245 -19.44 -3.42 2.87
CA ARG A 245 -19.52 -1.99 2.56
C ARG A 245 -19.83 -1.13 3.79
N GLU A 246 -20.87 -1.45 4.55
CA GLU A 246 -21.30 -0.63 5.70
C GLU A 246 -20.27 -0.64 6.85
N GLU A 247 -19.62 -1.78 7.08
CA GLU A 247 -18.56 -1.89 8.08
C GLU A 247 -17.37 -1.01 7.70
N LEU A 248 -16.93 -1.08 6.43
CA LEU A 248 -15.82 -0.29 5.96
C LEU A 248 -16.11 1.22 5.94
N LEU A 249 -17.29 1.63 5.49
CA LEU A 249 -17.71 3.03 5.55
C LEU A 249 -17.79 3.53 7.00
N THR A 250 -18.18 2.69 7.94
CA THR A 250 -18.19 3.02 9.36
C THR A 250 -16.77 3.28 9.87
N VAL A 251 -15.80 2.43 9.50
CA VAL A 251 -14.40 2.65 9.85
C VAL A 251 -13.87 3.97 9.26
N HIS A 252 -14.14 4.24 7.98
CA HIS A 252 -13.72 5.51 7.37
C HIS A 252 -14.33 6.73 8.08
N ARG A 253 -15.64 6.72 8.34
CA ARG A 253 -16.35 7.82 9.02
C ARG A 253 -15.91 8.03 10.48
N LYS A 254 -15.24 7.06 11.10
CA LYS A 254 -14.65 7.20 12.43
C LYS A 254 -13.45 8.14 12.46
N TYR A 255 -12.69 8.19 11.36
CA TYR A 255 -11.41 8.91 11.26
C TYR A 255 -11.44 10.10 10.31
N PHE A 256 -12.43 10.20 9.44
CA PHE A 256 -12.54 11.23 8.40
C PHE A 256 -13.89 11.93 8.47
N SER A 257 -13.88 13.24 8.24
CA SER A 257 -15.09 14.08 8.26
C SER A 257 -15.96 13.92 7.01
N SER A 258 -15.34 13.53 5.90
CA SER A 258 -15.99 13.33 4.59
C SER A 258 -15.55 12.00 3.98
N VAL A 259 -16.50 11.27 3.44
CA VAL A 259 -16.26 10.01 2.72
C VAL A 259 -17.09 10.02 1.44
N ARG A 260 -16.41 10.17 0.29
CA ARG A 260 -17.01 10.01 -1.04
C ARG A 260 -16.75 8.58 -1.52
N GLU A 261 -17.80 7.94 -2.01
CA GLU A 261 -17.75 6.61 -2.59
C GLU A 261 -18.10 6.66 -4.06
N GLU A 262 -17.38 5.91 -4.87
CA GLU A 262 -17.66 5.69 -6.28
C GLU A 262 -17.54 4.19 -6.58
N ILE A 263 -18.60 3.58 -7.14
CA ILE A 263 -18.55 2.19 -7.59
C ILE A 263 -17.95 2.18 -9.00
N ILE A 264 -16.77 1.65 -9.13
CA ILE A 264 -16.05 1.57 -10.41
C ILE A 264 -16.57 0.40 -11.25
N TYR A 265 -16.83 -0.72 -10.58
CA TYR A 265 -17.43 -1.89 -11.21
C TYR A 265 -18.29 -2.65 -10.20
N GLU A 266 -19.40 -3.20 -10.69
CA GLU A 266 -20.17 -4.22 -9.98
C GLU A 266 -20.62 -5.34 -10.91
N GLY A 267 -20.66 -6.56 -10.41
CA GLY A 267 -21.05 -7.70 -11.21
C GLY A 267 -20.86 -9.04 -10.51
N ILE A 268 -20.89 -10.10 -11.33
CA ILE A 268 -20.64 -11.46 -10.84
C ILE A 268 -19.17 -11.79 -11.05
N ALA A 269 -18.53 -12.29 -9.99
CA ALA A 269 -17.16 -12.77 -10.02
C ALA A 269 -17.05 -14.02 -10.90
N GLU A 270 -16.06 -14.04 -11.76
CA GLU A 270 -15.75 -15.23 -12.57
C GLU A 270 -14.96 -16.25 -11.76
N GLY A 271 -14.26 -15.77 -10.71
CA GLY A 271 -13.32 -16.54 -9.91
C GLY A 271 -12.06 -16.84 -10.70
N VAL A 272 -10.92 -16.51 -10.12
CA VAL A 272 -9.60 -16.90 -10.65
C VAL A 272 -8.87 -17.73 -9.63
N GLU A 273 -8.02 -18.62 -10.09
CA GLU A 273 -7.29 -19.57 -9.24
C GLU A 273 -6.41 -18.90 -8.17
N CYS A 274 -6.06 -17.61 -8.40
CA CYS A 274 -5.27 -16.81 -7.46
C CYS A 274 -6.11 -15.96 -6.48
N ASP A 275 -7.44 -16.06 -6.51
CA ASP A 275 -8.29 -15.37 -5.54
C ASP A 275 -8.06 -15.99 -4.15
N LEU A 276 -7.72 -15.15 -3.16
CA LEU A 276 -7.56 -15.56 -1.78
C LEU A 276 -8.82 -16.27 -1.26
N ILE A 277 -10.00 -15.77 -1.66
CA ILE A 277 -11.30 -16.34 -1.35
C ILE A 277 -12.03 -16.61 -2.66
N PRO A 278 -12.16 -17.88 -3.07
CA PRO A 278 -12.86 -18.21 -4.30
C PRO A 278 -14.33 -17.80 -4.24
N CYS A 279 -14.70 -16.80 -5.04
CA CYS A 279 -16.05 -16.20 -5.06
C CYS A 279 -16.72 -16.33 -6.42
N ALA A 280 -16.35 -17.33 -7.25
CA ALA A 280 -16.98 -17.57 -8.54
C ALA A 280 -18.51 -17.66 -8.41
N GLY A 281 -19.22 -16.91 -9.25
CA GLY A 281 -20.68 -16.84 -9.22
C GLY A 281 -21.28 -15.90 -8.18
N GLU A 282 -20.46 -15.28 -7.31
CA GLU A 282 -20.90 -14.32 -6.31
C GLU A 282 -20.88 -12.89 -6.83
N TRP A 283 -21.76 -12.05 -6.30
CA TRP A 283 -21.72 -10.62 -6.58
C TRP A 283 -20.55 -9.96 -5.85
N PHE A 284 -19.85 -9.09 -6.54
CA PHE A 284 -18.84 -8.21 -5.95
C PHE A 284 -18.92 -6.81 -6.56
N ALA A 285 -18.32 -5.84 -5.89
CA ALA A 285 -18.11 -4.51 -6.43
C ALA A 285 -16.72 -3.98 -6.06
N ASN A 286 -16.07 -3.34 -7.01
CA ASN A 286 -14.86 -2.55 -6.78
C ASN A 286 -15.27 -1.10 -6.56
N ALA A 287 -14.87 -0.54 -5.43
CA ALA A 287 -15.20 0.83 -5.08
C ALA A 287 -13.95 1.67 -4.84
N LEU A 288 -14.05 2.95 -5.14
CA LEU A 288 -13.09 3.96 -4.74
C LEU A 288 -13.67 4.75 -3.57
N LEU A 289 -12.96 4.79 -2.44
CA LEU A 289 -13.28 5.65 -1.32
C LEU A 289 -12.26 6.78 -1.24
N VAL A 290 -12.75 8.01 -1.30
CA VAL A 290 -11.95 9.22 -1.05
C VAL A 290 -12.44 9.84 0.25
N SER A 291 -11.59 9.81 1.27
CA SER A 291 -11.92 10.22 2.64
C SER A 291 -11.02 11.39 3.07
N SER A 292 -11.59 12.44 3.65
CA SER A 292 -10.86 13.65 4.07
C SER A 292 -11.40 14.25 5.37
#